data_dc497a1ece2200182567cc82d213e413
#
_entry.id   dc497a1ece2200182567cc82d213e413
#
_cell.length_a   1.000
_cell.length_b   1.000
_cell.length_c   1.000
_cell.angle_alpha   90.00
_cell.angle_beta   90.00
_cell.angle_gamma   90.00
#
_symmetry.space_group_name_H-M   'P 1'
#
loop_
_entity.id
_entity.type
_entity.pdbx_description
1 polymer ?
#
loop_
_entity_poly.entity_id
_entity_poly.type
_entity_poly.pdbx_seq_one_letter_code
_entity_poly.pdbx_strand_id
1 'polypeptide(L)'
;FNLLIGCASISLADGGTTLASVMPTLREKHFVGDELRVSPSREILLSATGTGAVSVPPLLKAYLRMGCKIGGEACWDPEFNCADVFIFMDVQAMAGRYAQRFLKTA
;
A
#
# COMPACT_ATOMS: atom_id res chain seq x y z
N PHE A 1 20.22 -8.58 4.00
CA PHE A 1 19.16 -7.60 3.73
C PHE A 1 17.81 -8.27 3.95
N ASN A 2 17.02 -7.78 4.88
CA ASN A 2 15.77 -8.40 5.28
C ASN A 2 14.54 -7.63 4.76
N LEU A 3 14.64 -7.15 3.53
CA LEU A 3 13.59 -6.40 2.89
C LEU A 3 12.90 -7.25 1.83
N LEU A 4 11.61 -7.45 1.98
CA LEU A 4 10.78 -8.07 0.95
C LEU A 4 10.01 -6.99 0.20
N ILE A 5 9.87 -7.19 -1.11
CA ILE A 5 9.14 -6.30 -1.99
C ILE A 5 7.98 -7.08 -2.59
N GLY A 6 6.81 -6.50 -2.55
CA GLY A 6 5.63 -7.09 -3.16
C GLY A 6 4.74 -6.01 -3.78
N CYS A 7 3.59 -6.43 -4.26
CA CYS A 7 2.59 -5.52 -4.81
C CYS A 7 1.23 -5.81 -4.19
N ALA A 8 0.46 -4.75 -3.98
CA ALA A 8 -0.96 -4.86 -3.67
C ALA A 8 -1.74 -4.11 -4.75
N SER A 9 -2.87 -4.67 -5.16
CA SER A 9 -3.68 -4.10 -6.22
C SER A 9 -4.96 -3.50 -5.64
N ILE A 10 -5.31 -2.31 -6.12
CA ILE A 10 -6.56 -1.63 -5.79
C ILE A 10 -7.41 -1.61 -7.06
N SER A 11 -8.61 -2.17 -6.99
CA SER A 11 -9.51 -2.23 -8.15
C SER A 11 -9.88 -0.82 -8.63
N LEU A 12 -9.92 -0.65 -9.95
CA LEU A 12 -10.41 0.58 -10.59
C LEU A 12 -11.82 0.41 -11.13
N ALA A 13 -12.50 -0.68 -10.78
CA ALA A 13 -13.86 -0.95 -11.25
C ALA A 13 -14.88 0.11 -10.78
N ASP A 14 -14.57 0.84 -9.72
CA ASP A 14 -15.39 1.94 -9.21
C ASP A 14 -15.05 3.30 -9.83
N GLY A 15 -14.30 3.31 -10.93
CA GLY A 15 -13.85 4.54 -11.58
C GLY A 15 -12.67 5.21 -10.87
N GLY A 16 -12.04 4.55 -9.93
CA GLY A 16 -10.89 5.07 -9.19
C GLY A 16 -11.24 5.76 -7.87
N THR A 17 -12.48 5.67 -7.42
CA THR A 17 -12.93 6.32 -6.19
C THR A 17 -12.19 5.80 -4.97
N THR A 18 -12.02 4.47 -4.85
CA THR A 18 -11.27 3.87 -3.74
C THR A 18 -9.83 4.37 -3.75
N LEU A 19 -9.16 4.30 -4.91
CA LEU A 19 -7.79 4.74 -5.04
C LEU A 19 -7.63 6.22 -4.65
N ALA A 20 -8.50 7.09 -5.17
CA ALA A 20 -8.48 8.52 -4.86
C ALA A 20 -8.70 8.79 -3.37
N SER A 21 -9.47 7.94 -2.69
CA SER A 21 -9.77 8.10 -1.27
C SER A 21 -8.63 7.63 -0.37
N VAL A 22 -7.90 6.57 -0.74
CA VAL A 22 -6.88 5.99 0.14
C VAL A 22 -5.49 6.56 -0.10
N MET A 23 -5.15 6.99 -1.32
CA MET A 23 -3.80 7.46 -1.64
C MET A 23 -3.32 8.63 -0.77
N PRO A 24 -4.14 9.65 -0.45
CA PRO A 24 -3.67 10.72 0.43
C PRO A 24 -3.18 10.22 1.78
N THR A 25 -3.88 9.27 2.40
CA THR A 25 -3.46 8.68 3.67
C THR A 25 -2.19 7.86 3.52
N LEU A 26 -2.06 7.11 2.43
CA LEU A 26 -0.84 6.33 2.16
C LEU A 26 0.37 7.24 1.99
N ARG A 27 0.22 8.34 1.25
CA ARG A 27 1.31 9.30 1.06
C ARG A 27 1.75 9.94 2.38
N GLU A 28 0.80 10.31 3.21
CA GLU A 28 1.07 11.01 4.45
C GLU A 28 1.72 10.10 5.50
N LYS A 29 1.23 8.86 5.63
CA LYS A 29 1.55 8.01 6.78
C LYS A 29 2.40 6.79 6.48
N HIS A 30 2.39 6.32 5.23
CA HIS A 30 2.90 4.98 4.93
C HIS A 30 3.95 4.92 3.82
N PHE A 31 4.29 6.02 3.18
CA PHE A 31 5.31 6.01 2.13
C PHE A 31 6.71 5.79 2.73
N VAL A 32 7.54 5.05 1.99
CA VAL A 32 8.97 4.93 2.30
C VAL A 32 9.66 6.27 2.10
N GLY A 33 10.88 6.40 2.65
CA GLY A 33 11.72 7.56 2.41
C GLY A 33 12.12 7.69 0.94
N ASP A 34 12.54 8.88 0.54
CA ASP A 34 12.85 9.22 -0.85
C ASP A 34 13.88 8.28 -1.49
N GLU A 35 14.82 7.78 -0.72
CA GLU A 35 15.88 6.88 -1.19
C GLU A 35 15.38 5.51 -1.63
N LEU A 36 14.22 5.08 -1.13
CA LEU A 36 13.59 3.82 -1.52
C LEU A 36 12.37 4.02 -2.42
N ARG A 37 12.02 5.28 -2.69
CA ARG A 37 10.83 5.61 -3.46
C ARG A 37 10.94 5.13 -4.91
N VAL A 38 9.89 4.49 -5.41
CA VAL A 38 9.78 4.09 -6.81
C VAL A 38 8.77 4.96 -7.53
N SER A 39 8.96 5.11 -8.84
CA SER A 39 8.03 5.84 -9.69
C SER A 39 7.29 4.86 -10.60
N PRO A 40 5.99 5.06 -10.84
CA PRO A 40 5.23 4.18 -11.70
C PRO A 40 5.66 4.32 -13.16
N SER A 41 5.72 3.19 -13.88
CA SER A 41 5.96 3.21 -15.31
C SER A 41 4.73 3.69 -16.09
N ARG A 42 3.55 3.55 -15.50
CA ARG A 42 2.28 4.06 -16.04
C ARG A 42 1.54 4.81 -14.95
N GLU A 43 1.42 6.11 -15.12
CA GLU A 43 0.68 6.93 -14.18
C GLU A 43 -0.82 6.79 -14.36
N ILE A 44 -1.55 7.00 -13.27
CA ILE A 44 -3.01 6.98 -13.29
C ILE A 44 -3.51 8.41 -13.24
N LEU A 45 -4.28 8.78 -14.28
CA LEU A 45 -4.98 10.05 -14.29
C LEU A 45 -6.38 9.83 -13.73
N LEU A 46 -6.56 10.24 -12.47
CA LEU A 46 -7.83 10.05 -11.78
C LEU A 46 -8.75 11.25 -12.06
N SER A 47 -9.94 10.95 -12.60
CA SER A 47 -11.02 11.93 -12.68
C SER A 47 -11.94 11.85 -11.47
N ALA A 48 -11.85 10.77 -10.69
CA ALA A 48 -12.65 10.58 -9.49
C ALA A 48 -12.10 11.40 -8.34
N THR A 49 -12.99 11.88 -7.47
CA THR A 49 -12.62 12.59 -6.24
C THR A 49 -12.80 11.67 -5.06
N GLY A 50 -11.81 11.63 -4.19
CA GLY A 50 -11.91 10.85 -2.96
C GLY A 50 -12.90 11.47 -2.00
N THR A 51 -13.72 10.63 -1.38
CA THR A 51 -14.72 11.08 -0.41
C THR A 51 -14.25 11.00 1.04
N GLY A 52 -13.13 10.31 1.27
CA GLY A 52 -12.64 10.03 2.62
C GLY A 52 -13.44 8.98 3.37
N ALA A 53 -14.58 8.54 2.83
CA ALA A 53 -15.46 7.56 3.45
C ALA A 53 -15.11 6.12 3.10
N VAL A 54 -14.23 5.90 2.13
CA VAL A 54 -13.87 4.57 1.66
C VAL A 54 -12.72 4.02 2.49
N SER A 55 -12.88 2.78 2.97
CA SER A 55 -11.85 2.10 3.75
C SER A 55 -10.72 1.60 2.87
N VAL A 56 -9.53 1.51 3.43
CA VAL A 56 -8.40 0.83 2.79
C VAL A 56 -8.79 -0.63 2.54
N PRO A 57 -8.53 -1.19 1.34
CA PRO A 57 -8.83 -2.59 1.06
C PRO A 57 -8.25 -3.53 2.11
N PRO A 58 -8.96 -4.61 2.47
CA PRO A 58 -8.59 -5.45 3.62
C PRO A 58 -7.17 -6.02 3.57
N LEU A 59 -6.73 -6.49 2.40
CA LEU A 59 -5.38 -7.06 2.28
C LEU A 59 -4.30 -5.99 2.47
N LEU A 60 -4.49 -4.84 1.85
CA LEU A 60 -3.56 -3.71 2.02
C LEU A 60 -3.54 -3.24 3.47
N LYS A 61 -4.71 -3.17 4.10
CA LYS A 61 -4.83 -2.81 5.51
C LYS A 61 -4.05 -3.77 6.40
N ALA A 62 -4.12 -5.08 6.11
CA ALA A 62 -3.36 -6.08 6.85
C ALA A 62 -1.86 -5.87 6.71
N TYR A 63 -1.36 -5.59 5.51
CA TYR A 63 0.05 -5.29 5.30
C TYR A 63 0.49 -4.05 6.06
N LEU A 64 -0.31 -2.99 6.05
CA LEU A 64 0.02 -1.77 6.78
C LEU A 64 0.09 -2.00 8.29
N ARG A 65 -0.80 -2.82 8.82
CA ARG A 65 -0.78 -3.22 10.24
C ARG A 65 0.47 -4.01 10.61
N MET A 66 1.01 -4.76 9.68
CA MET A 66 2.26 -5.49 9.86
C MET A 66 3.50 -4.58 9.78
N GLY A 67 3.31 -3.30 9.50
CA GLY A 67 4.39 -2.35 9.41
C GLY A 67 4.98 -2.17 8.02
N CYS A 68 4.31 -2.67 6.99
CA CYS A 68 4.74 -2.47 5.62
C CYS A 68 4.67 -1.00 5.23
N LYS A 69 5.54 -0.59 4.31
CA LYS A 69 5.57 0.76 3.75
C LYS A 69 5.21 0.72 2.28
N ILE A 70 4.67 1.81 1.79
CA ILE A 70 4.29 1.97 0.38
C ILE A 70 5.46 2.57 -0.38
N GLY A 71 5.80 1.95 -1.51
CA GLY A 71 6.98 2.34 -2.29
C GLY A 71 6.85 3.63 -3.09
N GLY A 72 5.64 4.06 -3.37
CA GLY A 72 5.40 5.27 -4.17
C GLY A 72 3.99 5.32 -4.72
N GLU A 73 3.78 6.18 -5.71
CA GLU A 73 2.49 6.30 -6.37
C GLU A 73 2.09 5.00 -7.07
N ALA A 74 0.79 4.79 -7.21
CA ALA A 74 0.26 3.58 -7.82
C ALA A 74 0.57 3.52 -9.32
N CYS A 75 0.85 2.31 -9.81
CA CYS A 75 1.07 2.05 -11.23
C CYS A 75 -0.22 1.50 -11.85
N TRP A 76 -0.58 2.01 -13.03
CA TRP A 76 -1.77 1.56 -13.73
C TRP A 76 -1.54 0.22 -14.42
N ASP A 77 -2.44 -0.72 -14.16
CA ASP A 77 -2.51 -2.00 -14.85
C ASP A 77 -3.81 -2.05 -15.67
N PRO A 78 -3.75 -1.68 -16.96
CA PRO A 78 -4.96 -1.64 -17.80
C PRO A 78 -5.54 -3.01 -18.09
N GLU A 79 -4.73 -4.06 -18.05
CA GLU A 79 -5.16 -5.43 -18.34
C GLU A 79 -6.11 -5.95 -17.26
N PHE A 80 -5.79 -5.68 -16.00
CA PHE A 80 -6.60 -6.10 -14.87
C PHE A 80 -7.48 -4.97 -14.31
N ASN A 81 -7.43 -3.79 -14.92
CA ASN A 81 -8.17 -2.62 -14.47
C ASN A 81 -7.97 -2.34 -12.99
N CYS A 82 -6.71 -2.26 -12.59
CA CYS A 82 -6.35 -1.98 -11.21
C CYS A 82 -5.13 -1.05 -11.11
N ALA A 83 -4.91 -0.56 -9.90
CA ALA A 83 -3.76 0.24 -9.54
C ALA A 83 -2.87 -0.60 -8.63
N ASP A 84 -1.61 -0.77 -9.02
CA ASP A 84 -0.65 -1.56 -8.26
C ASP A 84 0.24 -0.64 -7.43
N VAL A 85 0.33 -0.91 -6.14
CA VAL A 85 1.25 -0.19 -5.25
C VAL A 85 2.33 -1.14 -4.78
N PHE A 86 3.59 -0.68 -4.83
CA PHE A 86 4.69 -1.45 -4.27
C PHE A 86 4.63 -1.41 -2.75
N ILE A 87 4.90 -2.57 -2.14
CA ILE A 87 4.94 -2.72 -0.70
C ILE A 87 6.33 -3.16 -0.31
N PHE A 88 6.93 -2.46 0.64
CA PHE A 88 8.20 -2.84 1.26
C PHE A 88 7.92 -3.38 2.65
N MET A 89 8.46 -4.56 2.94
CA MET A 89 8.31 -5.21 4.23
C MET A 89 9.69 -5.45 4.84
N ASP A 90 9.93 -4.87 6.01
CA ASP A 90 11.11 -5.18 6.80
C ASP A 90 10.83 -6.45 7.59
N VAL A 91 11.45 -7.55 7.17
CA VAL A 91 11.19 -8.88 7.74
C VAL A 91 11.60 -8.95 9.21
N GLN A 92 12.70 -8.29 9.60
CA GLN A 92 13.12 -8.27 10.99
C GLN A 92 12.16 -7.51 11.89
N ALA A 93 11.71 -6.33 11.43
CA ALA A 93 10.75 -5.55 12.19
C ALA A 93 9.42 -6.30 12.33
N MET A 94 8.97 -6.94 11.26
CA MET A 94 7.75 -7.74 11.26
C MET A 94 7.89 -8.95 12.21
N ALA A 95 9.01 -9.66 12.16
CA ALA A 95 9.26 -10.81 13.02
C ALA A 95 9.30 -10.39 14.51
N GLY A 96 9.89 -9.24 14.81
CA GLY A 96 9.90 -8.68 16.15
C GLY A 96 8.50 -8.38 16.67
N ARG A 97 7.67 -7.75 15.86
CA ARG A 97 6.26 -7.46 16.22
C ARG A 97 5.45 -8.73 16.40
N TYR A 98 5.66 -9.71 15.54
CA TYR A 98 5.00 -10.99 15.61
C TYR A 98 5.39 -11.74 16.89
N ALA A 99 6.68 -11.77 17.21
CA ALA A 99 7.18 -12.39 18.42
C ALA A 99 6.61 -11.72 19.68
N GLN A 100 6.57 -10.40 19.75
CA GLN A 100 5.96 -9.66 20.85
C GLN A 100 4.50 -10.03 21.04
N ARG A 101 3.76 -10.17 19.95
CA ARG A 101 2.35 -10.53 19.99
C ARG A 101 2.15 -11.93 20.59
N PHE A 102 2.98 -12.89 20.18
CA PHE A 102 2.91 -14.24 20.71
C PHE A 102 3.35 -14.34 22.16
N LEU A 103 4.40 -13.63 22.52
CA LEU A 103 4.91 -13.62 23.90
C LEU A 103 3.90 -12.98 24.87
N LYS A 104 3.10 -12.04 24.41
CA LYS A 104 2.06 -11.42 25.25
C LYS A 104 0.84 -12.31 25.45
N THR A 105 0.61 -13.26 24.54
CA THR A 105 -0.54 -14.17 24.61
C THR A 105 -0.20 -15.52 25.20
N ALA A 106 1.06 -15.79 25.41
CA ALA A 106 1.50 -17.08 25.98
C ALA A 106 1.38 -17.10 27.53
#